data_0354df1d781ca3e0e726de7ff19aee77
#
_entry.id   0354df1d781ca3e0e726de7ff19aee77
#
_cell.length_a   1.000
_cell.length_b   1.000
_cell.length_c   1.000
_cell.angle_alpha   90.00
_cell.angle_beta   90.00
_cell.angle_gamma   90.00
#
_symmetry.space_group_name_H-M   'P 1'
#
loop_
_entity.id
_entity.type
_entity.pdbx_description
1 polymer ?
#
loop_
_entity_poly.entity_id
_entity_poly.type
_entity_poly.pdbx_seq_one_letter_code
_entity_poly.pdbx_strand_id
1 'polypeptide(L)'
;KANSTLQAAADVALVLPAMPEACPMGLAPTTSTTMMLGLGDALAVAMMDQRGFSPDQFQVLHPGGRLGREFVRVDDLMHQGGELPLCQAETAMSAAILTMTEKRFGCVGVVDGAGALIGIVTDGDLSRHMDDGLMRKVVGEVMTSTPKTIRAGALAAEALGFMNANQITCLFVTENGRLTDGGAGNIPVGILHVHDILRAGIA
;
A
#
# COMPACT_ATOMS: atom_id res chain seq x y z
N LYS A 1 4.26 19.70 41.98
CA LYS A 1 4.95 20.46 43.02
C LYS A 1 5.47 19.48 44.11
N ALA A 2 6.71 19.62 44.53
CA ALA A 2 7.25 18.82 45.62
C ALA A 2 6.39 19.01 46.91
N ASN A 3 6.23 17.95 47.68
CA ASN A 3 5.42 17.92 48.90
C ASN A 3 3.92 18.26 48.72
N SER A 4 3.39 17.93 47.55
CA SER A 4 1.94 18.07 47.28
C SER A 4 1.18 16.80 47.69
N THR A 5 -0.13 16.93 47.93
CA THR A 5 -1.03 15.80 48.18
C THR A 5 -0.97 14.74 47.08
N LEU A 6 -0.84 15.20 45.85
CA LEU A 6 -0.73 14.30 44.68
C LEU A 6 0.58 13.49 44.74
N GLN A 7 1.70 14.13 45.08
CA GLN A 7 2.98 13.43 45.24
C GLN A 7 2.92 12.39 46.37
N ALA A 8 2.28 12.74 47.46
CA ALA A 8 2.16 11.83 48.61
C ALA A 8 1.27 10.61 48.32
N ALA A 9 0.34 10.74 47.40
CA ALA A 9 -0.58 9.67 47.01
C ALA A 9 -0.06 8.81 45.83
N ALA A 10 1.04 9.22 45.19
CA ALA A 10 1.57 8.52 44.02
C ALA A 10 2.50 7.38 44.42
N ASP A 11 2.38 6.22 43.80
CA ASP A 11 3.33 5.11 43.96
C ASP A 11 4.71 5.46 43.33
N VAL A 12 4.69 6.22 42.22
CA VAL A 12 5.88 6.78 41.57
C VAL A 12 5.64 8.26 41.29
N ALA A 13 6.39 9.12 41.96
CA ALA A 13 6.24 10.57 41.81
C ALA A 13 7.24 11.15 40.80
N LEU A 14 6.72 11.63 39.66
CA LEU A 14 7.48 12.39 38.68
C LEU A 14 7.27 13.89 38.95
N VAL A 15 8.30 14.53 39.51
CA VAL A 15 8.22 15.96 39.88
C VAL A 15 8.88 16.80 38.78
N LEU A 16 8.06 17.62 38.11
CA LEU A 16 8.57 18.60 37.13
C LEU A 16 9.32 19.74 37.86
N PRO A 17 10.41 20.28 37.29
CA PRO A 17 11.11 21.41 37.84
C PRO A 17 10.21 22.64 37.92
N ALA A 18 10.40 23.42 38.99
CA ALA A 18 9.72 24.71 39.13
C ALA A 18 10.37 25.73 38.18
N MET A 19 9.69 26.10 37.11
CA MET A 19 10.14 27.11 36.14
C MET A 19 9.19 28.29 36.14
N PRO A 20 9.68 29.52 35.86
CA PRO A 20 8.82 30.68 35.70
C PRO A 20 7.81 30.45 34.55
N GLU A 21 6.59 30.94 34.76
CA GLU A 21 5.61 30.98 33.66
C GLU A 21 6.05 32.00 32.59
N ALA A 22 5.79 31.69 31.32
CA ALA A 22 6.10 32.60 30.22
C ALA A 22 5.15 33.83 30.18
N CYS A 23 4.06 33.76 30.93
CA CYS A 23 3.14 34.90 31.06
C CYS A 23 3.85 36.08 31.75
N PRO A 24 3.83 37.29 31.18
CA PRO A 24 4.47 38.46 31.76
C PRO A 24 4.00 38.81 33.19
N MET A 25 2.76 38.45 33.52
CA MET A 25 2.18 38.63 34.84
C MET A 25 2.43 37.45 35.79
N GLY A 26 2.97 36.34 35.29
CA GLY A 26 3.20 35.11 36.05
C GLY A 26 1.90 34.41 36.52
N LEU A 27 0.74 34.79 35.98
CA LEU A 27 -0.57 34.28 36.43
C LEU A 27 -1.12 33.17 35.52
N ALA A 28 -0.93 33.29 34.24
CA ALA A 28 -1.43 32.27 33.30
C ALA A 28 -0.50 31.08 33.20
N PRO A 29 -1.00 29.83 33.39
CA PRO A 29 -0.20 28.63 33.24
C PRO A 29 0.21 28.47 31.78
N THR A 30 1.49 28.44 31.54
CA THR A 30 2.09 28.32 30.17
C THR A 30 3.25 27.31 30.22
N THR A 31 4.36 27.64 30.81
CA THR A 31 5.51 26.76 30.95
C THR A 31 5.15 25.47 31.72
N SER A 32 4.40 25.57 32.80
CA SER A 32 3.95 24.42 33.59
C SER A 32 3.05 23.47 32.78
N THR A 33 2.10 24.01 32.02
CA THR A 33 1.22 23.19 31.20
C THR A 33 1.95 22.53 30.04
N THR A 34 2.90 23.23 29.40
CA THR A 34 3.76 22.66 28.36
C THR A 34 4.61 21.51 28.89
N MET A 35 5.22 21.67 30.06
CA MET A 35 5.99 20.60 30.67
C MET A 35 5.13 19.39 31.05
N MET A 36 3.92 19.60 31.58
CA MET A 36 2.99 18.52 31.90
C MET A 36 2.55 17.76 30.64
N LEU A 37 2.25 18.48 29.53
CA LEU A 37 1.91 17.87 28.27
C LEU A 37 3.08 17.04 27.74
N GLY A 38 4.29 17.61 27.70
CA GLY A 38 5.48 16.88 27.22
C GLY A 38 5.80 15.63 28.05
N LEU A 39 5.62 15.69 29.40
CA LEU A 39 5.79 14.50 30.24
C LEU A 39 4.69 13.46 29.97
N GLY A 40 3.45 13.89 29.80
CA GLY A 40 2.33 13.01 29.45
C GLY A 40 2.56 12.26 28.13
N ASP A 41 2.98 12.99 27.09
CA ASP A 41 3.31 12.42 25.79
C ASP A 41 4.50 11.45 25.89
N ALA A 42 5.56 11.80 26.61
CA ALA A 42 6.71 10.92 26.80
C ALA A 42 6.31 9.59 27.48
N LEU A 43 5.45 9.65 28.51
CA LEU A 43 4.92 8.45 29.17
C LEU A 43 4.04 7.63 28.24
N ALA A 44 3.17 8.27 27.48
CA ALA A 44 2.30 7.59 26.51
C ALA A 44 3.11 6.84 25.46
N VAL A 45 4.13 7.49 24.88
CA VAL A 45 5.02 6.87 23.89
C VAL A 45 5.82 5.71 24.50
N ALA A 46 6.37 5.88 25.71
CA ALA A 46 7.09 4.81 26.39
C ALA A 46 6.18 3.60 26.68
N MET A 47 4.93 3.84 27.07
CA MET A 47 3.94 2.78 27.27
C MET A 47 3.54 2.07 25.96
N MET A 48 3.43 2.80 24.86
CA MET A 48 3.19 2.23 23.54
C MET A 48 4.32 1.30 23.13
N ASP A 49 5.56 1.75 23.26
CA ASP A 49 6.77 0.97 22.96
C ASP A 49 6.85 -0.30 23.82
N GLN A 50 6.65 -0.17 25.12
CA GLN A 50 6.67 -1.30 26.06
C GLN A 50 5.58 -2.35 25.77
N ARG A 51 4.43 -1.93 25.24
CA ARG A 51 3.32 -2.82 24.83
C ARG A 51 3.50 -3.41 23.43
N GLY A 52 4.55 -3.04 22.72
CA GLY A 52 4.77 -3.46 21.33
C GLY A 52 3.64 -2.98 20.39
N PHE A 53 3.11 -1.77 20.66
CA PHE A 53 2.03 -1.21 19.86
C PHE A 53 2.49 -0.99 18.42
N SER A 54 1.84 -1.69 17.48
CA SER A 54 2.25 -1.74 16.07
C SER A 54 1.45 -0.77 15.20
N PRO A 55 1.98 -0.42 14.00
CA PRO A 55 1.23 0.32 12.99
C PRO A 55 -0.10 -0.34 12.60
N ASP A 56 -0.15 -1.67 12.54
CA ASP A 56 -1.38 -2.42 12.22
C ASP A 56 -2.45 -2.22 13.31
N GLN A 57 -2.05 -2.20 14.59
CA GLN A 57 -2.96 -1.89 15.69
C GLN A 57 -3.43 -0.44 15.64
N PHE A 58 -2.55 0.48 15.22
CA PHE A 58 -2.93 1.89 15.03
C PHE A 58 -3.98 2.05 13.92
N GLN A 59 -3.83 1.34 12.80
CA GLN A 59 -4.78 1.35 11.69
C GLN A 59 -6.17 0.90 12.13
N VAL A 60 -6.26 -0.18 12.94
CA VAL A 60 -7.54 -0.68 13.50
C VAL A 60 -8.27 0.40 14.31
N LEU A 61 -7.52 1.22 15.06
CA LEU A 61 -8.09 2.29 15.89
C LEU A 61 -8.43 3.55 15.08
N HIS A 62 -7.80 3.77 13.92
CA HIS A 62 -7.94 4.98 13.10
C HIS A 62 -8.22 4.69 11.62
N PRO A 63 -9.24 3.89 11.28
CA PRO A 63 -9.42 3.37 9.92
C PRO A 63 -9.74 4.45 8.87
N GLY A 64 -10.30 5.59 9.26
CA GLY A 64 -10.73 6.67 8.35
C GLY A 64 -9.82 7.89 8.30
N GLY A 65 -8.77 7.95 9.12
CA GLY A 65 -7.87 9.10 9.20
C GLY A 65 -6.80 9.09 8.09
N ARG A 66 -6.19 10.26 7.83
CA ARG A 66 -5.05 10.37 6.91
C ARG A 66 -3.93 9.38 7.26
N LEU A 67 -3.59 9.27 8.55
CA LEU A 67 -2.59 8.32 9.03
C LEU A 67 -2.99 6.86 8.80
N GLY A 68 -4.27 6.49 8.97
CA GLY A 68 -4.75 5.13 8.73
C GLY A 68 -4.61 4.70 7.26
N ARG A 69 -4.75 5.64 6.33
CA ARG A 69 -4.60 5.38 4.89
C ARG A 69 -3.15 5.08 4.49
N GLU A 70 -2.16 5.57 5.23
CA GLU A 70 -0.75 5.31 4.98
C GLU A 70 -0.37 3.84 5.21
N PHE A 71 -1.19 3.09 5.97
CA PHE A 71 -0.97 1.68 6.27
C PHE A 71 -1.82 0.70 5.46
N VAL A 72 -2.66 1.19 4.54
CA VAL A 72 -3.45 0.34 3.64
C VAL A 72 -2.51 -0.51 2.79
N ARG A 73 -2.79 -1.80 2.72
CA ARG A 73 -1.97 -2.77 1.98
C ARG A 73 -2.58 -3.06 0.62
N VAL A 74 -1.77 -3.65 -0.24
CA VAL A 74 -2.17 -4.06 -1.59
C VAL A 74 -3.29 -5.10 -1.53
N ASP A 75 -3.21 -6.06 -0.60
CA ASP A 75 -4.21 -7.11 -0.40
C ASP A 75 -5.58 -6.60 0.10
N ASP A 76 -5.62 -5.41 0.70
CA ASP A 76 -6.88 -4.74 1.08
C ASP A 76 -7.64 -4.18 -0.13
N LEU A 77 -6.95 -3.93 -1.26
CA LEU A 77 -7.49 -3.22 -2.43
C LEU A 77 -7.48 -4.04 -3.72
N MET A 78 -6.70 -5.11 -3.80
CA MET A 78 -6.55 -5.89 -5.02
C MET A 78 -7.81 -6.69 -5.37
N HIS A 79 -8.05 -6.87 -6.66
CA HIS A 79 -9.03 -7.81 -7.19
C HIS A 79 -8.44 -9.22 -7.26
N GLN A 80 -9.25 -10.25 -7.02
CA GLN A 80 -8.78 -11.63 -6.86
C GLN A 80 -9.65 -12.64 -7.62
N GLY A 81 -9.15 -13.86 -7.72
CA GLY A 81 -9.91 -15.00 -8.23
C GLY A 81 -10.37 -14.79 -9.68
N GLY A 82 -11.67 -14.95 -9.92
CA GLY A 82 -12.26 -14.82 -11.26
C GLY A 82 -12.20 -13.43 -11.88
N GLU A 83 -11.79 -12.40 -11.14
CA GLU A 83 -11.62 -11.05 -11.69
C GLU A 83 -10.28 -10.86 -12.40
N LEU A 84 -9.31 -11.75 -12.19
CA LEU A 84 -7.99 -11.64 -12.82
C LEU A 84 -8.10 -11.80 -14.34
N PRO A 85 -7.56 -10.86 -15.12
CA PRO A 85 -7.45 -10.95 -16.57
C PRO A 85 -6.25 -11.85 -16.92
N LEU A 86 -6.46 -13.14 -17.05
CA LEU A 86 -5.39 -14.10 -17.35
C LEU A 86 -5.68 -14.89 -18.64
N CYS A 87 -4.65 -15.21 -19.38
CA CYS A 87 -4.69 -16.10 -20.54
C CYS A 87 -3.36 -16.89 -20.68
N GLN A 88 -3.28 -17.79 -21.64
CA GLN A 88 -2.07 -18.53 -22.00
C GLN A 88 -1.38 -17.89 -23.20
N ALA A 89 -0.09 -18.20 -23.42
CA ALA A 89 0.70 -17.63 -24.51
C ALA A 89 0.13 -18.02 -25.89
N GLU A 90 -0.52 -19.17 -26.03
CA GLU A 90 -1.13 -19.69 -27.23
C GLU A 90 -2.53 -19.10 -27.52
N THR A 91 -3.06 -18.30 -26.57
CA THR A 91 -4.38 -17.66 -26.75
C THR A 91 -4.34 -16.70 -27.93
N ALA A 92 -5.37 -16.76 -28.78
CA ALA A 92 -5.51 -15.81 -29.90
C ALA A 92 -5.69 -14.37 -29.36
N MET A 93 -5.06 -13.40 -30.01
CA MET A 93 -5.17 -11.98 -29.62
C MET A 93 -6.62 -11.48 -29.55
N SER A 94 -7.48 -11.94 -30.44
CA SER A 94 -8.92 -11.61 -30.40
C SER A 94 -9.60 -12.02 -29.09
N ALA A 95 -9.27 -13.19 -28.54
CA ALA A 95 -9.80 -13.66 -27.26
C ALA A 95 -9.19 -12.89 -26.06
N ALA A 96 -7.90 -12.60 -26.11
CA ALA A 96 -7.23 -11.81 -25.09
C ALA A 96 -7.83 -10.38 -25.01
N ILE A 97 -8.10 -9.74 -26.14
CA ILE A 97 -8.73 -8.41 -26.18
C ILE A 97 -10.14 -8.45 -25.57
N LEU A 98 -10.91 -9.51 -25.81
CA LEU A 98 -12.22 -9.69 -25.16
C LEU A 98 -12.07 -9.79 -23.63
N THR A 99 -11.10 -10.55 -23.14
CA THR A 99 -10.78 -10.65 -21.71
C THR A 99 -10.38 -9.28 -21.14
N MET A 100 -9.52 -8.52 -21.81
CA MET A 100 -9.13 -7.17 -21.38
C MET A 100 -10.35 -6.24 -21.28
N THR A 101 -11.25 -6.29 -22.27
CA THR A 101 -12.48 -5.49 -22.30
C THR A 101 -13.44 -5.87 -21.18
N GLU A 102 -13.62 -7.16 -20.92
CA GLU A 102 -14.48 -7.69 -19.87
C GLU A 102 -13.99 -7.29 -18.49
N LYS A 103 -12.69 -7.48 -18.22
CA LYS A 103 -12.07 -7.26 -16.89
C LYS A 103 -11.73 -5.79 -16.62
N ARG A 104 -11.58 -4.95 -17.65
CA ARG A 104 -11.43 -3.47 -17.57
C ARG A 104 -10.17 -2.98 -16.84
N PHE A 105 -9.11 -3.77 -16.81
CA PHE A 105 -7.82 -3.34 -16.23
C PHE A 105 -6.87 -2.76 -17.30
N GLY A 106 -7.24 -2.74 -18.57
CA GLY A 106 -6.38 -2.29 -19.67
C GLY A 106 -5.19 -3.22 -19.92
N CYS A 107 -5.23 -4.43 -19.37
CA CYS A 107 -4.19 -5.44 -19.57
C CYS A 107 -4.73 -6.87 -19.42
N VAL A 108 -3.92 -7.84 -19.87
CA VAL A 108 -4.10 -9.26 -19.61
C VAL A 108 -2.75 -9.87 -19.23
N GLY A 109 -2.71 -10.64 -18.14
CA GLY A 109 -1.54 -11.41 -17.71
C GLY A 109 -1.45 -12.71 -18.48
N VAL A 110 -0.24 -13.07 -18.88
CA VAL A 110 0.05 -14.32 -19.58
C VAL A 110 0.67 -15.29 -18.62
N VAL A 111 0.06 -16.46 -18.47
CA VAL A 111 0.54 -17.50 -17.57
C VAL A 111 0.98 -18.75 -18.34
N ASP A 112 1.92 -19.47 -17.77
CA ASP A 112 2.35 -20.78 -18.27
C ASP A 112 1.41 -21.92 -17.81
N GLY A 113 1.73 -23.15 -18.20
CA GLY A 113 0.98 -24.35 -17.81
C GLY A 113 0.97 -24.66 -16.31
N ALA A 114 1.87 -24.06 -15.54
CA ALA A 114 1.93 -24.13 -14.08
C ALA A 114 1.17 -22.98 -13.40
N GLY A 115 0.63 -22.01 -14.16
CA GLY A 115 -0.06 -20.84 -13.67
C GLY A 115 0.88 -19.68 -13.29
N ALA A 116 2.17 -19.78 -13.56
CA ALA A 116 3.13 -18.71 -13.29
C ALA A 116 3.02 -17.60 -14.34
N LEU A 117 3.09 -16.35 -13.88
CA LEU A 117 3.01 -15.17 -14.73
C LEU A 117 4.30 -15.01 -15.54
N ILE A 118 4.23 -15.15 -16.86
CA ILE A 118 5.36 -15.11 -17.79
C ILE A 118 5.36 -13.85 -18.67
N GLY A 119 4.24 -13.14 -18.75
CA GLY A 119 4.12 -11.97 -19.60
C GLY A 119 2.88 -11.14 -19.26
N ILE A 120 2.78 -10.00 -19.96
CA ILE A 120 1.62 -9.10 -19.92
C ILE A 120 1.41 -8.50 -21.29
N VAL A 121 0.14 -8.34 -21.68
CA VAL A 121 -0.27 -7.51 -22.83
C VAL A 121 -1.09 -6.34 -22.28
N THR A 122 -0.76 -5.14 -22.69
CA THR A 122 -1.43 -3.90 -22.29
C THR A 122 -2.05 -3.19 -23.51
N ASP A 123 -2.92 -2.20 -23.29
CA ASP A 123 -3.42 -1.32 -24.34
C ASP A 123 -2.29 -0.65 -25.13
N GLY A 124 -1.16 -0.35 -24.46
CA GLY A 124 0.05 0.17 -25.11
C GLY A 124 0.69 -0.84 -26.07
N ASP A 125 0.68 -2.14 -25.71
CA ASP A 125 1.18 -3.20 -26.60
C ASP A 125 0.27 -3.36 -27.80
N LEU A 126 -1.06 -3.33 -27.63
CA LEU A 126 -2.02 -3.35 -28.72
C LEU A 126 -1.78 -2.20 -29.70
N SER A 127 -1.58 -0.99 -29.17
CA SER A 127 -1.33 0.20 -29.98
C SER A 127 -0.02 0.10 -30.78
N ARG A 128 1.03 -0.46 -30.18
CA ARG A 128 2.34 -0.65 -30.85
C ARG A 128 2.31 -1.70 -31.96
N HIS A 129 1.46 -2.72 -31.79
CA HIS A 129 1.35 -3.83 -32.74
C HIS A 129 0.09 -3.74 -33.62
N MET A 130 -0.55 -2.56 -33.68
CA MET A 130 -1.78 -2.35 -34.46
C MET A 130 -1.44 -2.35 -35.94
N ASP A 131 -1.37 -3.56 -36.50
CA ASP A 131 -1.25 -3.84 -37.91
C ASP A 131 -2.39 -4.80 -38.37
N ASP A 132 -2.56 -4.99 -39.65
CA ASP A 132 -3.58 -5.88 -40.22
C ASP A 132 -3.43 -7.35 -39.78
N GLY A 133 -2.30 -7.70 -39.17
CA GLY A 133 -1.97 -9.06 -38.70
C GLY A 133 -2.26 -9.30 -37.20
N LEU A 134 -2.50 -8.28 -36.40
CA LEU A 134 -2.62 -8.40 -34.95
C LEU A 134 -3.63 -9.49 -34.53
N MET A 135 -4.80 -9.51 -35.12
CA MET A 135 -5.87 -10.48 -34.84
C MET A 135 -5.54 -11.94 -35.19
N ARG A 136 -4.49 -12.16 -35.97
CA ARG A 136 -4.00 -13.49 -36.35
C ARG A 136 -2.86 -14.00 -35.46
N LYS A 137 -2.28 -13.12 -34.66
CA LYS A 137 -1.18 -13.44 -33.74
C LYS A 137 -1.72 -14.14 -32.49
N VAL A 138 -0.86 -14.89 -31.84
CA VAL A 138 -1.07 -15.36 -30.47
C VAL A 138 -0.46 -14.39 -29.47
N VAL A 139 -0.95 -14.43 -28.24
CA VAL A 139 -0.54 -13.52 -27.17
C VAL A 139 0.97 -13.54 -26.93
N GLY A 140 1.58 -14.72 -27.00
CA GLY A 140 3.03 -14.89 -26.82
C GLY A 140 3.90 -14.12 -27.81
N GLU A 141 3.38 -13.77 -29.00
CA GLU A 141 4.10 -12.98 -30.02
C GLU A 141 4.04 -11.46 -29.76
N VAL A 142 3.14 -11.02 -28.84
CA VAL A 142 2.85 -9.60 -28.59
C VAL A 142 3.21 -9.20 -27.17
N MET A 143 3.21 -10.14 -26.24
CA MET A 143 3.40 -9.88 -24.80
C MET A 143 4.77 -9.27 -24.47
N THR A 144 4.79 -8.44 -23.44
CA THR A 144 6.02 -8.07 -22.73
C THR A 144 6.38 -9.17 -21.75
N SER A 145 7.58 -9.78 -21.89
CA SER A 145 7.98 -11.02 -21.19
C SER A 145 8.38 -10.87 -19.72
N THR A 146 8.47 -9.65 -19.19
CA THR A 146 8.89 -9.39 -17.80
C THR A 146 7.87 -8.47 -17.13
N PRO A 147 6.68 -9.00 -16.76
CA PRO A 147 5.65 -8.17 -16.16
C PRO A 147 6.10 -7.70 -14.77
N LYS A 148 5.88 -6.43 -14.48
CA LYS A 148 6.15 -5.88 -13.16
C LYS A 148 5.08 -6.38 -12.19
N THR A 149 5.52 -6.82 -11.01
CA THR A 149 4.66 -7.38 -9.97
C THR A 149 4.93 -6.73 -8.62
N ILE A 150 3.99 -6.89 -7.69
CA ILE A 150 4.12 -6.45 -6.31
C ILE A 150 3.65 -7.56 -5.37
N ARG A 151 4.15 -7.59 -4.14
CA ARG A 151 3.67 -8.53 -3.11
C ARG A 151 2.37 -8.05 -2.48
N ALA A 152 1.51 -8.97 -2.05
CA ALA A 152 0.24 -8.68 -1.40
C ALA A 152 0.39 -7.78 -0.15
N GLY A 153 1.33 -8.09 0.72
CA GLY A 153 1.58 -7.32 1.95
C GLY A 153 2.35 -5.99 1.77
N ALA A 154 2.60 -5.52 0.53
CA ALA A 154 3.18 -4.19 0.32
C ALA A 154 2.19 -3.08 0.66
N LEU A 155 2.68 -1.88 0.95
CA LEU A 155 1.81 -0.72 1.14
C LEU A 155 1.23 -0.23 -0.19
N ALA A 156 -0.04 0.17 -0.19
CA ALA A 156 -0.68 0.74 -1.38
C ALA A 156 0.00 2.03 -1.86
N ALA A 157 0.55 2.83 -0.94
CA ALA A 157 1.36 4.00 -1.27
C ALA A 157 2.67 3.62 -2.00
N GLU A 158 3.31 2.50 -1.63
CA GLU A 158 4.47 1.95 -2.32
C GLU A 158 4.11 1.53 -3.75
N ALA A 159 2.95 0.84 -3.90
CA ALA A 159 2.42 0.46 -5.21
C ALA A 159 2.18 1.69 -6.11
N LEU A 160 1.56 2.74 -5.58
CA LEU A 160 1.29 3.98 -6.31
C LEU A 160 2.59 4.66 -6.77
N GLY A 161 3.58 4.78 -5.86
CA GLY A 161 4.89 5.32 -6.19
C GLY A 161 5.58 4.54 -7.30
N PHE A 162 5.50 3.20 -7.25
CA PHE A 162 6.07 2.33 -8.27
C PHE A 162 5.33 2.44 -9.62
N MET A 163 4.00 2.51 -9.62
CA MET A 163 3.20 2.72 -10.82
C MET A 163 3.56 4.04 -11.50
N ASN A 164 3.65 5.13 -10.73
CA ASN A 164 4.01 6.46 -11.24
C ASN A 164 5.43 6.49 -11.83
N ALA A 165 6.41 5.93 -11.12
CA ALA A 165 7.80 5.89 -11.56
C ALA A 165 8.00 5.08 -12.86
N ASN A 166 7.15 4.08 -13.09
CA ASN A 166 7.20 3.21 -14.27
C ASN A 166 6.14 3.55 -15.33
N GLN A 167 5.32 4.58 -15.12
CA GLN A 167 4.25 5.00 -16.03
C GLN A 167 3.28 3.86 -16.38
N ILE A 168 2.89 3.06 -15.38
CA ILE A 168 1.95 1.95 -15.50
C ILE A 168 0.72 2.18 -14.62
N THR A 169 -0.42 1.64 -15.01
CA THR A 169 -1.72 1.82 -14.34
C THR A 169 -2.17 0.61 -13.55
N CYS A 170 -1.55 -0.55 -13.74
CA CYS A 170 -1.89 -1.79 -13.04
C CYS A 170 -0.64 -2.61 -12.70
N LEU A 171 -0.77 -3.44 -11.66
CA LEU A 171 0.25 -4.39 -11.21
C LEU A 171 -0.41 -5.73 -10.89
N PHE A 172 0.15 -6.81 -11.40
CA PHE A 172 -0.18 -8.12 -10.87
C PHE A 172 0.44 -8.30 -9.49
N VAL A 173 -0.34 -8.89 -8.60
CA VAL A 173 0.06 -9.17 -7.22
C VAL A 173 0.41 -10.64 -7.12
N THR A 174 1.56 -10.94 -6.50
CA THR A 174 2.02 -12.32 -6.28
C THR A 174 2.40 -12.49 -4.80
N GLU A 175 2.34 -13.71 -4.26
CA GLU A 175 2.66 -13.94 -2.85
C GLU A 175 4.10 -13.52 -2.49
N ASN A 176 5.05 -13.84 -3.38
CA ASN A 176 6.47 -13.54 -3.19
C ASN A 176 6.97 -12.40 -4.09
N GLY A 177 6.05 -11.60 -4.65
CA GLY A 177 6.38 -10.51 -5.56
C GLY A 177 7.37 -9.54 -4.95
N ARG A 178 8.49 -9.35 -5.65
CA ARG A 178 9.34 -8.18 -5.43
C ARG A 178 8.91 -7.12 -6.43
N LEU A 179 9.15 -5.85 -6.11
CA LEU A 179 9.04 -4.72 -7.06
C LEU A 179 10.14 -4.82 -8.14
N THR A 180 10.28 -5.99 -8.76
CA THR A 180 11.32 -6.31 -9.72
C THR A 180 10.74 -7.23 -10.78
N ASP A 181 11.41 -7.28 -11.89
CA ASP A 181 11.07 -8.07 -13.08
C ASP A 181 10.60 -9.49 -12.74
N GLY A 182 9.50 -9.90 -13.35
CA GLY A 182 8.85 -11.19 -13.12
C GLY A 182 9.83 -12.34 -13.23
N GLY A 183 10.06 -13.04 -12.13
CA GLY A 183 10.85 -14.28 -12.09
C GLY A 183 9.93 -15.48 -12.27
N ALA A 184 10.48 -16.56 -12.86
CA ALA A 184 9.79 -17.84 -12.97
C ALA A 184 9.26 -18.31 -11.59
N GLY A 185 7.97 -18.66 -11.51
CA GLY A 185 7.32 -19.14 -10.29
C GLY A 185 6.37 -18.17 -9.59
N ASN A 186 6.18 -16.97 -10.10
CA ASN A 186 5.26 -15.99 -9.53
C ASN A 186 3.80 -16.24 -9.98
N ILE A 187 3.05 -17.00 -9.19
CA ILE A 187 1.62 -17.21 -9.43
C ILE A 187 0.88 -15.92 -9.05
N PRO A 188 0.09 -15.33 -9.97
CA PRO A 188 -0.68 -14.14 -9.66
C PRO A 188 -1.85 -14.48 -8.72
N VAL A 189 -1.91 -13.84 -7.57
CA VAL A 189 -2.99 -13.96 -6.58
C VAL A 189 -3.97 -12.80 -6.65
N GLY A 190 -3.59 -11.70 -7.33
CA GLY A 190 -4.41 -10.53 -7.47
C GLY A 190 -3.94 -9.60 -8.59
N ILE A 191 -4.73 -8.57 -8.83
CA ILE A 191 -4.40 -7.43 -9.68
C ILE A 191 -4.84 -6.14 -8.97
N LEU A 192 -4.00 -5.12 -8.99
CA LEU A 192 -4.26 -3.81 -8.41
C LEU A 192 -4.22 -2.75 -9.51
N HIS A 193 -5.25 -1.93 -9.58
CA HIS A 193 -5.30 -0.80 -10.51
C HIS A 193 -5.12 0.54 -9.77
N VAL A 194 -4.49 1.51 -10.41
CA VAL A 194 -4.24 2.84 -9.82
C VAL A 194 -5.51 3.51 -9.29
N HIS A 195 -6.65 3.31 -9.96
CA HIS A 195 -7.93 3.87 -9.51
C HIS A 195 -8.42 3.30 -8.19
N ASP A 196 -8.08 2.06 -7.84
CA ASP A 196 -8.46 1.47 -6.55
C ASP A 196 -7.70 2.15 -5.41
N ILE A 197 -6.42 2.44 -5.61
CA ILE A 197 -5.59 3.20 -4.67
C ILE A 197 -6.12 4.63 -4.50
N LEU A 198 -6.44 5.31 -5.60
CA LEU A 198 -6.98 6.67 -5.56
C LEU A 198 -8.36 6.73 -4.90
N ARG A 199 -9.25 5.74 -5.13
CA ARG A 199 -10.55 5.63 -4.45
C ARG A 199 -10.41 5.41 -2.95
N ALA A 200 -9.36 4.71 -2.51
CA ALA A 200 -9.03 4.56 -1.10
C ALA A 200 -8.49 5.86 -0.46
N GLY A 201 -8.31 6.92 -1.27
CA GLY A 201 -7.83 8.24 -0.83
C GLY A 201 -6.34 8.28 -0.54
N ILE A 202 -5.57 7.43 -1.19
CA ILE A 202 -4.11 7.39 -1.15
C ILE A 202 -3.61 8.14 -2.39
N ALA A 203 -2.89 9.25 -2.17
CA ALA A 203 -2.35 10.13 -3.22
C ALA A 203 -1.00 10.73 -2.82
#